data_e07a69ed7b287c502240e718ebf1d258
#
_entry.id   e07a69ed7b287c502240e718ebf1d258
#
_cell.length_a   1.000
_cell.length_b   1.000
_cell.length_c   1.000
_cell.angle_alpha   90.00
_cell.angle_beta   90.00
_cell.angle_gamma   90.00
#
_symmetry.space_group_name_H-M   'P 1'
#
loop_
_entity.id
_entity.type
_entity.pdbx_description
1 polymer ?
#
loop_
_entity_poly.entity_id
_entity_poly.type
_entity_poly.pdbx_seq_one_letter_code
_entity_poly.pdbx_strand_id
1 'polypeptide(L)'
;MSIVRIALDLPLPRLFDYLAPEASAEDIGYRVSVPFGRGTRIGIIINWLTTSDQPADKLKPVAVILRDMPRLPDHWLALCEFCARYYQAPLGEVTAFALPPLLRQGKLPKAKKASAALGTPIAEPTLPPLLAAQQTAVAEIIRADSFQTFLLHGVTGSGKTEVYLRAIEAALARGGQALMLVPEIALT
;
A
#
# COMPACT_ATOMS: atom_id res chain seq x y z
N MET A 1 -6.81 -23.37 -20.21
CA MET A 1 -6.23 -23.74 -18.92
C MET A 1 -6.06 -22.43 -18.17
N SER A 2 -6.49 -22.33 -16.90
CA SER A 2 -6.32 -21.06 -16.15
C SER A 2 -5.05 -21.13 -15.32
N ILE A 3 -4.16 -20.16 -15.53
CA ILE A 3 -2.83 -20.07 -14.92
C ILE A 3 -2.70 -18.69 -14.29
N VAL A 4 -2.11 -18.62 -13.13
CA VAL A 4 -1.74 -17.36 -12.47
C VAL A 4 -0.23 -17.24 -12.38
N ARG A 5 0.27 -16.07 -12.76
CA ARG A 5 1.68 -15.70 -12.64
C ARG A 5 1.88 -14.89 -11.36
N ILE A 6 2.76 -15.36 -10.50
CA ILE A 6 2.84 -14.93 -9.10
C ILE A 6 4.23 -14.37 -8.79
N ALA A 7 4.26 -13.22 -8.10
CA ALA A 7 5.44 -12.67 -7.46
C ALA A 7 5.60 -13.32 -6.07
N LEU A 8 6.67 -14.06 -5.86
CA LEU A 8 7.02 -14.70 -4.58
C LEU A 8 8.21 -13.98 -3.94
N ASP A 9 8.20 -13.86 -2.63
CA ASP A 9 9.33 -13.32 -1.84
C ASP A 9 10.56 -14.22 -1.95
N LEU A 10 11.29 -14.02 -3.05
CA LEU A 10 12.50 -14.77 -3.40
C LEU A 10 13.49 -13.82 -4.11
N PRO A 11 14.80 -13.99 -3.90
CA PRO A 11 15.84 -13.21 -4.57
C PRO A 11 16.06 -13.69 -6.02
N LEU A 12 14.97 -13.81 -6.78
CA LEU A 12 14.98 -14.31 -8.15
C LEU A 12 14.23 -13.33 -9.07
N PRO A 13 14.85 -12.88 -10.16
CA PRO A 13 14.24 -11.90 -11.07
C PRO A 13 13.23 -12.56 -12.02
N ARG A 14 12.39 -13.44 -11.50
CA ARG A 14 11.34 -14.13 -12.27
C ARG A 14 10.07 -14.29 -11.47
N LEU A 15 8.97 -14.40 -12.19
CA LEU A 15 7.67 -14.77 -11.66
C LEU A 15 7.44 -16.28 -11.81
N PHE A 16 6.46 -16.82 -11.11
CA PHE A 16 6.18 -18.24 -11.04
C PHE A 16 4.76 -18.53 -11.50
N ASP A 17 4.61 -19.47 -12.41
CA ASP A 17 3.32 -19.88 -12.95
C ASP A 17 2.76 -21.06 -12.18
N TYR A 18 1.45 -20.97 -11.84
CA TYR A 18 0.70 -22.01 -11.13
C TYR A 18 -0.66 -22.23 -11.78
N LEU A 19 -1.15 -23.47 -11.68
CA LEU A 19 -2.51 -23.81 -12.08
C LEU A 19 -3.51 -23.21 -11.09
N ALA A 20 -4.52 -22.52 -11.61
CA ALA A 20 -5.59 -21.95 -10.83
C ALA A 20 -6.90 -22.01 -11.63
N PRO A 21 -7.56 -23.19 -11.74
CA PRO A 21 -8.75 -23.37 -12.56
C PRO A 21 -9.88 -22.39 -12.24
N GLU A 22 -9.99 -21.96 -10.99
CA GLU A 22 -11.00 -21.04 -10.47
C GLU A 22 -10.62 -19.57 -10.61
N ALA A 23 -9.41 -19.27 -11.10
CA ALA A 23 -8.94 -17.89 -11.23
C ALA A 23 -9.40 -17.24 -12.52
N SER A 24 -9.59 -15.93 -12.44
CA SER A 24 -9.87 -15.05 -13.57
C SER A 24 -8.94 -13.83 -13.55
N ALA A 25 -9.07 -12.96 -14.54
CA ALA A 25 -8.34 -11.69 -14.56
C ALA A 25 -8.67 -10.76 -13.36
N GLU A 26 -9.83 -10.95 -12.73
CA GLU A 26 -10.23 -10.20 -11.54
C GLU A 26 -9.40 -10.56 -10.30
N ASP A 27 -8.72 -11.70 -10.34
CA ASP A 27 -7.87 -12.15 -9.24
C ASP A 27 -6.47 -11.51 -9.23
N ILE A 28 -6.13 -10.72 -10.22
CA ILE A 28 -4.90 -9.94 -10.24
C ILE A 28 -4.90 -8.97 -9.04
N GLY A 29 -3.80 -8.99 -8.27
CA GLY A 29 -3.65 -8.22 -7.04
C GLY A 29 -4.09 -8.94 -5.77
N TYR A 30 -4.72 -10.11 -5.86
CA TYR A 30 -4.96 -10.92 -4.66
C TYR A 30 -3.69 -11.63 -4.18
N ARG A 31 -3.63 -11.83 -2.88
CA ARG A 31 -2.66 -12.70 -2.24
C ARG A 31 -3.03 -14.15 -2.53
N VAL A 32 -2.02 -14.98 -2.71
CA VAL A 32 -2.22 -16.40 -3.01
C VAL A 32 -1.22 -17.24 -2.23
N SER A 33 -1.69 -18.35 -1.67
CA SER A 33 -0.84 -19.38 -1.06
C SER A 33 -0.51 -20.44 -2.08
N VAL A 34 0.77 -20.76 -2.24
CA VAL A 34 1.26 -21.75 -3.19
C VAL A 34 2.23 -22.73 -2.56
N PRO A 35 2.26 -23.99 -3.02
CA PRO A 35 3.30 -24.92 -2.63
C PRO A 35 4.65 -24.52 -3.24
N PHE A 36 5.67 -24.36 -2.40
CA PHE A 36 7.02 -24.02 -2.84
C PHE A 36 8.07 -24.77 -2.00
N GLY A 37 8.91 -25.54 -2.67
CA GLY A 37 9.85 -26.43 -1.99
C GLY A 37 9.13 -27.47 -1.12
N ARG A 38 9.45 -27.52 0.16
CA ARG A 38 8.84 -28.41 1.15
C ARG A 38 7.70 -27.76 1.96
N GLY A 39 7.33 -26.55 1.62
CA GLY A 39 6.31 -25.78 2.35
C GLY A 39 5.40 -24.97 1.44
N THR A 40 4.76 -23.97 2.02
CA THR A 40 3.92 -23.02 1.31
C THR A 40 4.50 -21.62 1.40
N ARG A 41 4.24 -20.79 0.39
CA ARG A 41 4.58 -19.37 0.40
C ARG A 41 3.38 -18.53 0.00
N ILE A 42 3.36 -17.31 0.49
CA ILE A 42 2.39 -16.30 0.06
C ILE A 42 3.04 -15.44 -1.01
N GLY A 43 2.32 -15.22 -2.09
CA GLY A 43 2.69 -14.31 -3.16
C GLY A 43 1.53 -13.42 -3.57
N ILE A 44 1.77 -12.59 -4.59
CA ILE A 44 0.77 -11.72 -5.20
C ILE A 44 0.56 -12.17 -6.66
N ILE A 45 -0.69 -12.32 -7.07
CA ILE A 45 -1.05 -12.59 -8.46
C ILE A 45 -0.77 -11.33 -9.28
N ILE A 46 0.14 -11.42 -10.24
CA ILE A 46 0.54 -10.33 -11.13
C ILE A 46 -0.18 -10.41 -12.47
N ASN A 47 -0.33 -11.63 -13.00
CA ASN A 47 -1.02 -11.86 -14.27
C ASN A 47 -1.91 -13.09 -14.17
N TRP A 48 -2.97 -13.08 -15.00
CA TRP A 48 -3.77 -14.24 -15.32
C TRP A 48 -3.49 -14.63 -16.79
N LEU A 49 -3.26 -15.92 -17.05
CA LEU A 49 -2.80 -16.45 -18.33
C LEU A 49 -3.61 -17.68 -18.74
N THR A 50 -3.72 -17.90 -20.03
CA THR A 50 -4.32 -19.13 -20.59
C THR A 50 -3.26 -20.18 -20.98
N THR A 51 -2.01 -19.74 -21.15
CA THR A 51 -0.85 -20.55 -21.51
C THR A 51 0.37 -20.15 -20.68
N SER A 52 1.32 -21.06 -20.53
CA SER A 52 2.61 -20.83 -19.84
C SER A 52 3.74 -21.38 -20.67
N ASP A 53 4.92 -20.80 -20.53
CA ASP A 53 6.17 -21.33 -21.11
C ASP A 53 6.67 -22.59 -20.37
N GLN A 54 6.07 -22.91 -19.22
CA GLN A 54 6.40 -24.11 -18.45
C GLN A 54 5.57 -25.30 -18.97
N PRO A 55 6.16 -26.50 -19.05
CA PRO A 55 5.42 -27.72 -19.33
C PRO A 55 4.27 -27.92 -18.34
N ALA A 56 3.11 -28.36 -18.84
CA ALA A 56 1.89 -28.49 -18.03
C ALA A 56 2.05 -29.45 -16.85
N ASP A 57 2.86 -30.49 -16.99
CA ASP A 57 3.19 -31.46 -15.95
C ASP A 57 4.04 -30.89 -14.79
N LYS A 58 4.69 -29.77 -15.03
CA LYS A 58 5.50 -29.06 -14.02
C LYS A 58 4.74 -27.98 -13.28
N LEU A 59 3.58 -27.57 -13.77
CA LEU A 59 2.74 -26.58 -13.13
C LEU A 59 2.02 -27.19 -11.92
N LYS A 60 2.30 -26.67 -10.74
CA LYS A 60 1.59 -27.07 -9.52
C LYS A 60 0.32 -26.24 -9.33
N PRO A 61 -0.73 -26.79 -8.73
CA PRO A 61 -1.91 -26.01 -8.39
C PRO A 61 -1.60 -25.01 -7.27
N VAL A 62 -2.29 -23.87 -7.26
CA VAL A 62 -2.33 -22.98 -6.09
C VAL A 62 -2.98 -23.71 -4.93
N ALA A 63 -2.58 -23.40 -3.69
CA ALA A 63 -3.25 -23.94 -2.52
C ALA A 63 -4.57 -23.21 -2.25
N VAL A 64 -4.53 -21.86 -2.24
CA VAL A 64 -5.72 -21.02 -2.05
C VAL A 64 -5.45 -19.58 -2.50
N ILE A 65 -6.41 -18.95 -3.17
CA ILE A 65 -6.43 -17.50 -3.41
C ILE A 65 -7.10 -16.84 -2.21
N LEU A 66 -6.39 -15.91 -1.57
CA LEU A 66 -6.85 -15.23 -0.36
C LEU A 66 -7.71 -14.01 -0.73
N ARG A 67 -9.02 -14.22 -0.84
CA ARG A 67 -10.02 -13.17 -1.12
C ARG A 67 -10.66 -12.59 0.15
N ASP A 68 -9.97 -12.70 1.27
CA ASP A 68 -10.38 -12.29 2.61
C ASP A 68 -10.27 -10.77 2.85
N MET A 69 -9.75 -10.04 1.88
CA MET A 69 -9.69 -8.57 1.80
C MET A 69 -9.75 -8.13 0.33
N PRO A 70 -10.06 -6.87 0.04
CA PRO A 70 -9.99 -6.35 -1.32
C PRO A 70 -8.64 -6.60 -1.96
N ARG A 71 -8.63 -6.83 -3.28
CA ARG A 71 -7.38 -6.96 -4.05
C ARG A 71 -6.53 -5.69 -3.92
N LEU A 72 -5.22 -5.85 -4.03
CA LEU A 72 -4.31 -4.72 -4.10
C LEU A 72 -4.59 -3.91 -5.38
N PRO A 73 -4.70 -2.59 -5.28
CA PRO A 73 -5.11 -1.77 -6.41
C PRO A 73 -4.03 -1.71 -7.50
N ASP A 74 -4.46 -1.47 -8.74
CA ASP A 74 -3.56 -1.49 -9.91
C ASP A 74 -2.42 -0.48 -9.81
N HIS A 75 -2.67 0.69 -9.22
CA HIS A 75 -1.63 1.70 -9.00
C HIS A 75 -0.55 1.24 -7.99
N TRP A 76 -0.91 0.39 -7.01
CA TRP A 76 0.05 -0.20 -6.10
C TRP A 76 0.94 -1.24 -6.81
N LEU A 77 0.34 -2.07 -7.67
CA LEU A 77 1.09 -3.02 -8.49
C LEU A 77 2.05 -2.29 -9.43
N ALA A 78 1.57 -1.25 -10.11
CA ALA A 78 2.39 -0.41 -10.99
C ALA A 78 3.55 0.26 -10.25
N LEU A 79 3.34 0.71 -9.00
CA LEU A 79 4.40 1.26 -8.16
C LEU A 79 5.45 0.19 -7.83
N CYS A 80 5.03 -1.02 -7.46
CA CYS A 80 5.95 -2.12 -7.18
C CYS A 80 6.77 -2.49 -8.43
N GLU A 81 6.16 -2.54 -9.60
CA GLU A 81 6.85 -2.80 -10.86
C GLU A 81 7.85 -1.69 -11.21
N PHE A 82 7.47 -0.43 -10.99
CA PHE A 82 8.38 0.70 -11.14
C PHE A 82 9.58 0.56 -10.21
N CYS A 83 9.35 0.31 -8.92
CA CYS A 83 10.43 0.12 -7.95
C CYS A 83 11.35 -1.06 -8.31
N ALA A 84 10.78 -2.18 -8.73
CA ALA A 84 11.55 -3.36 -9.13
C ALA A 84 12.49 -3.04 -10.30
N ARG A 85 12.01 -2.33 -11.32
CA ARG A 85 12.82 -1.91 -12.46
C ARG A 85 13.84 -0.84 -12.10
N TYR A 86 13.44 0.16 -11.33
CA TYR A 86 14.30 1.30 -10.99
C TYR A 86 15.45 0.89 -10.07
N TYR A 87 15.16 0.07 -9.06
CA TYR A 87 16.16 -0.39 -8.09
C TYR A 87 16.82 -1.73 -8.47
N GLN A 88 16.46 -2.29 -9.64
CA GLN A 88 16.99 -3.58 -10.11
C GLN A 88 16.77 -4.72 -9.09
N ALA A 89 15.62 -4.70 -8.40
CA ALA A 89 15.26 -5.66 -7.38
C ALA A 89 14.20 -6.66 -7.92
N PRO A 90 14.20 -7.92 -7.45
CA PRO A 90 13.15 -8.88 -7.81
C PRO A 90 11.75 -8.38 -7.42
N LEU A 91 10.78 -8.45 -8.34
CA LEU A 91 9.42 -7.97 -8.06
C LEU A 91 8.79 -8.67 -6.85
N GLY A 92 9.12 -9.94 -6.63
CA GLY A 92 8.65 -10.69 -5.46
C GLY A 92 9.12 -10.12 -4.13
N GLU A 93 10.39 -9.71 -4.04
CA GLU A 93 10.92 -9.05 -2.85
C GLU A 93 10.31 -7.66 -2.65
N VAL A 94 10.15 -6.89 -3.74
CA VAL A 94 9.53 -5.56 -3.68
C VAL A 94 8.09 -5.63 -3.19
N THR A 95 7.28 -6.52 -3.76
CA THR A 95 5.88 -6.70 -3.33
C THR A 95 5.78 -7.19 -1.88
N ALA A 96 6.65 -8.10 -1.48
CA ALA A 96 6.71 -8.56 -0.10
C ALA A 96 7.13 -7.46 0.87
N PHE A 97 8.12 -6.65 0.51
CA PHE A 97 8.58 -5.52 1.33
C PHE A 97 7.48 -4.45 1.50
N ALA A 98 6.73 -4.17 0.43
CA ALA A 98 5.65 -3.19 0.43
C ALA A 98 4.40 -3.64 1.23
N LEU A 99 4.30 -4.94 1.56
CA LEU A 99 3.19 -5.47 2.35
C LEU A 99 3.49 -5.43 3.86
N PRO A 100 2.48 -5.13 4.69
CA PRO A 100 2.56 -5.32 6.14
C PRO A 100 2.92 -6.78 6.51
N PRO A 101 3.70 -7.01 7.60
CA PRO A 101 4.20 -8.34 7.95
C PRO A 101 3.13 -9.44 8.08
N LEU A 102 1.95 -9.11 8.61
CA LEU A 102 0.85 -10.08 8.73
C LEU A 102 0.30 -10.49 7.36
N LEU A 103 0.16 -9.54 6.45
CA LEU A 103 -0.35 -9.81 5.10
C LEU A 103 0.62 -10.68 4.30
N ARG A 104 1.93 -10.49 4.48
CA ARG A 104 2.98 -11.37 3.91
C ARG A 104 2.88 -12.81 4.41
N GLN A 105 2.36 -13.01 5.61
CA GLN A 105 2.15 -14.34 6.20
C GLN A 105 0.79 -14.95 5.83
N GLY A 106 0.00 -14.30 4.99
CA GLY A 106 -1.36 -14.74 4.66
C GLY A 106 -2.37 -14.54 5.79
N LYS A 107 -2.06 -13.68 6.76
CA LYS A 107 -2.92 -13.39 7.92
C LYS A 107 -3.54 -12.01 7.79
N LEU A 108 -4.74 -11.83 8.34
CA LEU A 108 -5.35 -10.52 8.50
C LEU A 108 -4.92 -9.88 9.83
N PRO A 109 -4.76 -8.54 9.86
CA PRO A 109 -4.65 -7.82 11.12
C PRO A 109 -5.92 -8.07 11.94
N LYS A 110 -5.78 -8.46 13.18
CA LYS A 110 -6.91 -8.47 14.10
C LYS A 110 -7.37 -7.02 14.29
N ALA A 111 -8.69 -6.78 14.17
CA ALA A 111 -9.25 -5.49 14.54
C ALA A 111 -8.78 -5.17 15.97
N LYS A 112 -7.95 -4.15 16.14
CA LYS A 112 -7.71 -3.63 17.48
C LYS A 112 -9.07 -3.19 18.00
N LYS A 113 -9.50 -3.72 19.16
CA LYS A 113 -10.56 -3.05 19.94
C LYS A 113 -10.18 -1.59 19.97
N ALA A 114 -11.12 -0.72 19.57
CA ALA A 114 -10.89 0.71 19.57
C ALA A 114 -10.19 1.04 20.88
N SER A 115 -8.93 1.46 20.81
CA SER A 115 -8.21 1.92 21.98
C SER A 115 -9.08 3.02 22.53
N ALA A 116 -9.46 2.90 23.80
CA ALA A 116 -10.19 3.95 24.49
C ALA A 116 -9.50 5.26 24.13
N ALA A 117 -10.31 6.23 23.72
CA ALA A 117 -9.89 7.49 23.16
C ALA A 117 -8.58 7.98 23.80
N LEU A 118 -7.57 8.23 22.99
CA LEU A 118 -6.33 8.84 23.43
C LEU A 118 -6.68 10.18 24.09
N GLY A 119 -6.74 10.17 25.43
CA GLY A 119 -6.92 11.36 26.23
C GLY A 119 -8.34 11.95 26.23
N THR A 120 -8.73 12.53 27.32
CA THR A 120 -9.79 13.56 27.39
C THR A 120 -9.50 14.60 26.31
N PRO A 121 -10.53 15.06 25.54
CA PRO A 121 -10.34 16.18 24.64
C PRO A 121 -9.71 17.31 25.46
N ILE A 122 -8.47 17.66 25.15
CA ILE A 122 -7.90 18.90 25.65
C ILE A 122 -8.86 19.97 25.13
N ALA A 123 -9.40 20.80 26.08
CA ALA A 123 -10.26 21.93 25.73
C ALA A 123 -9.70 22.58 24.47
N GLU A 124 -10.58 22.77 23.44
CA GLU A 124 -10.15 23.14 22.08
C GLU A 124 -9.01 24.18 22.18
N PRO A 125 -7.78 23.79 21.75
CA PRO A 125 -6.71 24.75 21.81
C PRO A 125 -7.11 25.87 20.86
N THR A 126 -7.16 27.11 21.33
CA THR A 126 -7.30 28.27 20.47
C THR A 126 -6.08 28.27 19.55
N LEU A 127 -6.25 27.66 18.39
CA LEU A 127 -5.18 27.59 17.39
C LEU A 127 -4.84 29.03 16.95
N PRO A 128 -3.57 29.36 16.82
CA PRO A 128 -3.17 30.71 16.41
C PRO A 128 -3.77 31.05 15.05
N PRO A 129 -4.15 32.31 14.80
CA PRO A 129 -4.67 32.73 13.52
C PRO A 129 -3.60 32.52 12.44
N LEU A 130 -4.02 31.96 11.29
CA LEU A 130 -3.14 31.77 10.14
C LEU A 130 -2.77 33.12 9.52
N LEU A 131 -1.52 33.26 9.13
CA LEU A 131 -1.08 34.36 8.27
C LEU A 131 -1.71 34.25 6.87
N ALA A 132 -1.83 35.35 6.15
CA ALA A 132 -2.46 35.38 4.82
C ALA A 132 -1.86 34.33 3.85
N ALA A 133 -0.53 34.20 3.81
CA ALA A 133 0.14 33.19 2.98
C ALA A 133 -0.19 31.75 3.38
N GLN A 134 -0.32 31.48 4.68
CA GLN A 134 -0.71 30.18 5.21
C GLN A 134 -2.17 29.86 4.85
N GLN A 135 -3.07 30.85 4.97
CA GLN A 135 -4.48 30.71 4.59
C GLN A 135 -4.61 30.33 3.11
N THR A 136 -3.87 31.02 2.24
CA THR A 136 -3.84 30.74 0.80
C THR A 136 -3.35 29.30 0.55
N ALA A 137 -2.25 28.89 1.17
CA ALA A 137 -1.71 27.54 1.01
C ALA A 137 -2.70 26.46 1.45
N VAL A 138 -3.33 26.65 2.62
CA VAL A 138 -4.36 25.71 3.13
C VAL A 138 -5.55 25.63 2.17
N ALA A 139 -6.04 26.79 1.70
CA ALA A 139 -7.18 26.84 0.78
C ALA A 139 -6.89 26.11 -0.55
N GLU A 140 -5.69 26.27 -1.10
CA GLU A 140 -5.28 25.57 -2.32
C GLU A 140 -5.22 24.04 -2.13
N ILE A 141 -4.65 23.58 -1.01
CA ILE A 141 -4.57 22.14 -0.69
C ILE A 141 -5.97 21.56 -0.50
N ILE A 142 -6.85 22.25 0.24
CA ILE A 142 -8.20 21.75 0.53
C ILE A 142 -9.09 21.72 -0.71
N ARG A 143 -8.88 22.62 -1.66
CA ARG A 143 -9.67 22.72 -2.90
C ARG A 143 -9.36 21.61 -3.89
N ALA A 144 -8.24 20.92 -3.75
CA ALA A 144 -7.87 19.84 -4.67
C ALA A 144 -8.83 18.65 -4.55
N ASP A 145 -9.50 18.32 -5.63
CA ASP A 145 -10.50 17.20 -5.73
C ASP A 145 -9.89 15.94 -6.32
N SER A 146 -8.64 16.01 -6.78
CA SER A 146 -7.89 14.90 -7.35
C SER A 146 -6.46 14.90 -6.82
N PHE A 147 -5.67 13.88 -7.18
CA PHE A 147 -4.27 13.83 -6.81
C PHE A 147 -3.50 15.04 -7.35
N GLN A 148 -2.91 15.81 -6.44
CA GLN A 148 -2.01 16.92 -6.75
C GLN A 148 -0.80 16.90 -5.80
N THR A 149 0.34 17.35 -6.33
CA THR A 149 1.56 17.54 -5.55
C THR A 149 1.74 19.02 -5.24
N PHE A 150 1.85 19.37 -3.97
CA PHE A 150 2.11 20.72 -3.51
C PHE A 150 3.51 20.83 -2.91
N LEU A 151 4.26 21.86 -3.30
CA LEU A 151 5.52 22.22 -2.66
C LEU A 151 5.27 23.41 -1.73
N LEU A 152 5.29 23.16 -0.42
CA LEU A 152 5.22 24.23 0.58
C LEU A 152 6.63 24.73 0.89
N HIS A 153 7.03 25.82 0.25
CA HIS A 153 8.34 26.43 0.43
C HIS A 153 8.30 27.50 1.53
N GLY A 154 9.26 27.48 2.44
CA GLY A 154 9.38 28.46 3.53
C GLY A 154 10.57 28.16 4.45
N VAL A 155 11.09 29.20 5.08
CA VAL A 155 12.20 29.07 6.04
C VAL A 155 11.78 28.26 7.29
N THR A 156 12.75 27.81 8.06
CA THR A 156 12.48 27.17 9.38
C THR A 156 11.74 28.17 10.29
N GLY A 157 10.72 27.70 10.99
CA GLY A 157 9.90 28.58 11.85
C GLY A 157 8.82 29.39 11.14
N SER A 158 8.65 29.25 9.80
CA SER A 158 7.58 29.96 9.06
C SER A 158 6.16 29.43 9.28
N GLY A 159 6.00 28.43 10.14
CA GLY A 159 4.69 27.85 10.47
C GLY A 159 4.17 26.86 9.42
N LYS A 160 5.04 26.21 8.64
CA LYS A 160 4.63 25.12 7.72
C LYS A 160 3.85 24.01 8.38
N THR A 161 4.21 23.67 9.63
CA THR A 161 3.51 22.66 10.42
C THR A 161 2.03 23.01 10.63
N GLU A 162 1.71 24.27 10.84
CA GLU A 162 0.32 24.73 10.98
C GLU A 162 -0.48 24.51 9.70
N VAL A 163 0.12 24.74 8.55
CA VAL A 163 -0.51 24.46 7.23
C VAL A 163 -0.82 22.95 7.10
N TYR A 164 0.13 22.09 7.49
CA TYR A 164 -0.10 20.63 7.46
C TYR A 164 -1.22 20.21 8.42
N LEU A 165 -1.23 20.73 9.65
CA LEU A 165 -2.26 20.39 10.63
C LEU A 165 -3.65 20.79 10.16
N ARG A 166 -3.82 21.98 9.57
CA ARG A 166 -5.10 22.43 9.00
C ARG A 166 -5.54 21.58 7.81
N ALA A 167 -4.61 21.18 6.94
CA ALA A 167 -4.92 20.31 5.82
C ALA A 167 -5.33 18.91 6.30
N ILE A 168 -4.67 18.39 7.34
CA ILE A 168 -5.01 17.10 7.99
C ILE A 168 -6.39 17.19 8.62
N GLU A 169 -6.68 18.23 9.40
CA GLU A 169 -7.99 18.46 10.01
C GLU A 169 -9.11 18.43 8.97
N ALA A 170 -8.93 19.15 7.86
CA ALA A 170 -9.90 19.17 6.77
C ALA A 170 -10.07 17.79 6.09
N ALA A 171 -9.00 17.01 5.96
CA ALA A 171 -9.06 15.64 5.41
C ALA A 171 -9.85 14.71 6.35
N LEU A 172 -9.58 14.78 7.65
CA LEU A 172 -10.28 13.99 8.66
C LEU A 172 -11.77 14.37 8.76
N ALA A 173 -12.10 15.66 8.72
CA ALA A 173 -13.48 16.14 8.72
C ALA A 173 -14.31 15.62 7.53
N ARG A 174 -13.66 15.34 6.40
CA ARG A 174 -14.28 14.69 5.23
C ARG A 174 -14.34 13.16 5.32
N GLY A 175 -13.97 12.57 6.47
CA GLY A 175 -13.91 11.12 6.66
C GLY A 175 -12.70 10.45 6.02
N GLY A 176 -11.72 11.23 5.56
CA GLY A 176 -10.48 10.72 4.99
C GLY A 176 -9.45 10.31 6.04
N GLN A 177 -8.27 9.95 5.56
CA GLN A 177 -7.09 9.64 6.38
C GLN A 177 -5.95 10.55 5.98
N ALA A 178 -5.02 10.80 6.90
CA ALA A 178 -3.80 11.55 6.64
C ALA A 178 -2.58 10.74 7.06
N LEU A 179 -1.52 10.81 6.25
CA LEU A 179 -0.22 10.24 6.56
C LEU A 179 0.82 11.36 6.55
N MET A 180 1.45 11.62 7.70
CA MET A 180 2.54 12.58 7.82
C MET A 180 3.85 11.83 8.04
N LEU A 181 4.83 12.06 7.14
CA LEU A 181 6.17 11.52 7.26
C LEU A 181 7.10 12.61 7.78
N VAL A 182 7.80 12.33 8.87
CA VAL A 182 8.78 13.23 9.47
C VAL A 182 10.16 12.59 9.45
N PRO A 183 11.22 13.32 9.04
CA PRO A 183 12.54 12.74 8.88
C PRO A 183 13.24 12.44 10.20
N GLU A 184 12.88 13.11 11.30
CA GLU A 184 13.53 12.96 12.60
C GLU A 184 12.52 12.92 13.75
N ILE A 185 12.74 12.00 14.70
CA ILE A 185 11.91 11.84 15.91
C ILE A 185 12.07 13.04 16.87
N ALA A 186 13.17 13.77 16.78
CA ALA A 186 13.49 14.90 17.65
C ALA A 186 12.65 16.18 17.39
N LEU A 187 11.75 16.17 16.41
CA LEU A 187 10.86 17.28 16.07
C LEU A 187 9.42 17.10 16.59
N THR A 188 9.21 16.10 17.45
CA THR A 188 7.93 15.84 18.11
C THR A 188 7.86 16.49 19.50
#